data_43dfe3d763535183fe1c75d58f9faeb8
#
_entry.id   43dfe3d763535183fe1c75d58f9faeb8
#
_cell.length_a   1.000
_cell.length_b   1.000
_cell.length_c   1.000
_cell.angle_alpha   90.00
_cell.angle_beta   90.00
_cell.angle_gamma   90.00
#
_symmetry.space_group_name_H-M   'P 1'
#
loop_
_entity.id
_entity.type
_entity.pdbx_description
1 polymer ?
#
loop_
_entity_poly.entity_id
_entity_poly.type
_entity_poly.pdbx_seq_one_letter_code
_entity_poly.pdbx_strand_id
1 'polypeptide(L)'
;MSMAAEHGLSFYELGKLVASGVVEQVARGIYRKSGGDIGEEDQFRIATLRVGAPSAICLVSALSHFHLTDTIAKQVWILVPDDKRTTERTIKPFRARKPQWEIGIETFDGYSITTLERTLVECLTNRSRIGSQIGLDALRKAVGSKKTTLGKVMDMARQLGASHRILPYIEALS
;
A
#
# COMPACT_ATOMS: atom_id res chain seq x y z
N MET A 1 -14.39 4.97 6.45
CA MET A 1 -14.64 3.52 6.43
C MET A 1 -14.17 2.94 7.75
N SER A 2 -14.92 2.05 8.36
CA SER A 2 -14.55 1.47 9.65
C SER A 2 -15.21 0.11 9.83
N MET A 3 -14.72 -0.66 10.77
CA MET A 3 -15.40 -1.87 11.23
C MET A 3 -16.45 -1.47 12.26
N ALA A 4 -17.65 -2.05 12.16
CA ALA A 4 -18.77 -1.72 13.06
C ALA A 4 -18.43 -1.85 14.55
N ALA A 5 -17.60 -2.83 14.92
CA ALA A 5 -17.16 -3.05 16.28
C ALA A 5 -16.34 -1.88 16.88
N GLU A 6 -15.65 -1.10 16.05
CA GLU A 6 -14.82 0.04 16.49
C GLU A 6 -15.66 1.24 16.95
N HIS A 7 -16.93 1.30 16.53
CA HIS A 7 -17.86 2.40 16.86
C HIS A 7 -18.93 2.00 17.87
N GLY A 8 -18.83 0.83 18.47
CA GLY A 8 -19.78 0.36 19.49
C GLY A 8 -21.21 0.17 18.96
N LEU A 9 -21.41 0.12 17.64
CA LEU A 9 -22.71 -0.11 17.03
C LEU A 9 -23.11 -1.58 17.16
N SER A 10 -24.34 -1.81 17.64
CA SER A 10 -24.91 -3.15 17.60
C SER A 10 -25.28 -3.57 16.17
N PHE A 11 -25.34 -4.87 15.91
CA PHE A 11 -25.78 -5.38 14.59
C PHE A 11 -27.18 -4.89 14.21
N TYR A 12 -28.05 -4.66 15.18
CA TYR A 12 -29.40 -4.14 14.96
C TYR A 12 -29.37 -2.67 14.49
N GLU A 13 -28.60 -1.81 15.15
CA GLU A 13 -28.45 -0.40 14.77
C GLU A 13 -27.80 -0.28 13.39
N LEU A 14 -26.78 -1.09 13.13
CA LEU A 14 -26.12 -1.17 11.84
C LEU A 14 -27.09 -1.60 10.73
N GLY A 15 -27.93 -2.62 10.98
CA GLY A 15 -28.97 -3.06 10.07
C GLY A 15 -29.97 -1.95 9.73
N LYS A 16 -30.37 -1.14 10.70
CA LYS A 16 -31.23 0.04 10.47
C LYS A 16 -30.56 1.09 9.58
N LEU A 17 -29.27 1.40 9.85
CA LEU A 17 -28.52 2.37 9.07
C LEU A 17 -28.33 1.90 7.62
N VAL A 18 -28.11 0.62 7.38
CA VAL A 18 -28.04 0.03 6.04
C VAL A 18 -29.42 0.07 5.37
N ALA A 19 -30.48 -0.32 6.07
CA ALA A 19 -31.85 -0.30 5.52
C ALA A 19 -32.35 1.11 5.20
N SER A 20 -31.93 2.12 5.95
CA SER A 20 -32.23 3.53 5.66
C SER A 20 -31.37 4.15 4.56
N GLY A 21 -30.40 3.42 4.01
CA GLY A 21 -29.49 3.91 2.97
C GLY A 21 -28.45 4.95 3.46
N VAL A 22 -28.35 5.19 4.76
CA VAL A 22 -27.36 6.11 5.33
C VAL A 22 -25.94 5.51 5.27
N VAL A 23 -25.87 4.19 5.42
CA VAL A 23 -24.61 3.42 5.40
C VAL A 23 -24.75 2.29 4.40
N GLU A 24 -23.68 2.00 3.67
CA GLU A 24 -23.61 0.86 2.76
C GLU A 24 -22.48 -0.11 3.18
N GLN A 25 -22.72 -1.39 2.97
CA GLN A 25 -21.71 -2.41 3.19
C GLN A 25 -20.84 -2.55 1.92
N VAL A 26 -19.56 -2.15 2.02
CA VAL A 26 -18.63 -2.20 0.89
C VAL A 26 -17.83 -3.51 0.84
N ALA A 27 -17.73 -4.21 1.97
CA ALA A 27 -17.16 -5.54 2.07
C ALA A 27 -17.69 -6.23 3.35
N ARG A 28 -17.48 -7.53 3.50
CA ARG A 28 -17.94 -8.28 4.69
C ARG A 28 -17.40 -7.62 5.96
N GLY A 29 -18.29 -7.09 6.79
CA GLY A 29 -17.96 -6.41 8.05
C GLY A 29 -17.40 -5.00 7.91
N ILE A 30 -17.28 -4.47 6.69
CA ILE A 30 -16.77 -3.13 6.42
C ILE A 30 -17.88 -2.27 5.82
N TYR A 31 -18.09 -1.12 6.43
CA TYR A 31 -19.18 -0.19 6.11
C TYR A 31 -18.64 1.21 5.86
N ARG A 32 -19.35 1.98 5.06
CA ARG A 32 -19.10 3.40 4.86
C ARG A 32 -20.40 4.18 4.80
N LYS A 33 -20.33 5.50 4.94
CA LYS A 33 -21.47 6.37 4.62
C LYS A 33 -21.80 6.20 3.13
N SER A 34 -23.10 6.07 2.82
CA SER A 34 -23.58 5.91 1.44
C SER A 34 -23.34 7.17 0.60
N GLY A 35 -23.13 6.97 -0.68
CA GLY A 35 -22.97 8.03 -1.67
C GLY A 35 -21.51 8.21 -2.11
N GLY A 36 -21.29 8.10 -3.39
CA GLY A 36 -20.00 8.19 -4.06
C GLY A 36 -19.44 6.85 -4.51
N ASP A 37 -18.61 6.89 -5.54
CA ASP A 37 -17.93 5.72 -6.07
C ASP A 37 -16.83 5.23 -5.10
N ILE A 38 -16.50 3.94 -5.18
CA ILE A 38 -15.37 3.37 -4.46
C ILE A 38 -14.11 3.71 -5.25
N GLY A 39 -13.36 4.69 -4.76
CA GLY A 39 -12.08 5.09 -5.31
C GLY A 39 -10.94 4.12 -4.95
N GLU A 40 -9.74 4.41 -5.47
CA GLU A 40 -8.55 3.60 -5.19
C GLU A 40 -8.18 3.62 -3.69
N GLU A 41 -8.25 4.77 -3.05
CA GLU A 41 -7.97 4.89 -1.61
C GLU A 41 -8.97 4.10 -0.76
N ASP A 42 -10.23 4.03 -1.17
CA ASP A 42 -11.23 3.18 -0.50
C ASP A 42 -10.88 1.70 -0.62
N GLN A 43 -10.35 1.28 -1.77
CA GLN A 43 -9.85 -0.09 -1.94
C GLN A 43 -8.67 -0.36 -1.00
N PHE A 44 -7.79 0.61 -0.78
CA PHE A 44 -6.67 0.49 0.16
C PHE A 44 -7.15 0.38 1.61
N ARG A 45 -8.13 1.21 2.02
CA ARG A 45 -8.77 1.12 3.35
C ARG A 45 -9.44 -0.23 3.55
N ILE A 46 -10.23 -0.69 2.58
CA ILE A 46 -10.87 -2.01 2.63
C ILE A 46 -9.83 -3.12 2.76
N ALA A 47 -8.77 -3.07 1.96
CA ALA A 47 -7.73 -4.09 1.95
C ALA A 47 -6.97 -4.16 3.29
N THR A 48 -6.60 -3.01 3.86
CA THR A 48 -5.92 -2.95 5.16
C THR A 48 -6.82 -3.39 6.31
N LEU A 49 -8.11 -3.02 6.31
CA LEU A 49 -9.09 -3.49 7.29
C LEU A 49 -9.29 -5.01 7.22
N ARG A 50 -9.32 -5.60 6.01
CA ARG A 50 -9.45 -7.05 5.83
C ARG A 50 -8.24 -7.83 6.30
N VAL A 51 -7.05 -7.31 6.05
CA VAL A 51 -5.80 -7.94 6.48
C VAL A 51 -5.58 -7.71 7.98
N GLY A 52 -6.02 -6.57 8.49
CA GLY A 52 -5.78 -6.14 9.87
C GLY A 52 -4.33 -5.69 10.10
N ALA A 53 -4.07 -5.07 11.24
CA ALA A 53 -2.73 -4.64 11.63
C ALA A 53 -1.85 -5.86 12.05
N PRO A 54 -0.52 -5.78 11.86
CA PRO A 54 0.19 -4.80 11.07
C PRO A 54 0.11 -5.11 9.56
N SER A 55 -0.19 -4.10 8.77
CA SER A 55 -0.21 -4.18 7.29
C SER A 55 -0.01 -2.79 6.68
N ALA A 56 0.59 -2.71 5.51
CA ALA A 56 0.78 -1.44 4.79
C ALA A 56 0.65 -1.64 3.27
N ILE A 57 0.05 -0.69 2.58
CA ILE A 57 0.01 -0.65 1.12
C ILE A 57 1.46 -0.55 0.59
N CYS A 58 1.81 -1.29 -0.46
CA CYS A 58 3.18 -1.37 -0.96
C CYS A 58 3.26 -1.57 -2.47
N LEU A 59 4.48 -1.57 -3.00
CA LEU A 59 4.81 -1.87 -4.39
C LEU A 59 3.94 -1.09 -5.38
N VAL A 60 3.34 -1.76 -6.38
CA VAL A 60 2.57 -1.11 -7.45
C VAL A 60 1.40 -0.31 -6.91
N SER A 61 0.72 -0.79 -5.85
CA SER A 61 -0.37 -0.05 -5.22
C SER A 61 0.10 1.25 -4.56
N ALA A 62 1.27 1.23 -3.90
CA ALA A 62 1.86 2.45 -3.37
C ALA A 62 2.38 3.37 -4.48
N LEU A 63 2.93 2.84 -5.58
CA LEU A 63 3.29 3.67 -6.75
C LEU A 63 2.08 4.40 -7.34
N SER A 64 0.93 3.73 -7.40
CA SER A 64 -0.33 4.35 -7.84
C SER A 64 -0.73 5.50 -6.93
N HIS A 65 -0.73 5.29 -5.62
CA HIS A 65 -0.97 6.34 -4.62
C HIS A 65 -0.07 7.56 -4.81
N PHE A 66 1.21 7.36 -5.08
CA PHE A 66 2.16 8.45 -5.36
C PHE A 66 2.05 9.03 -6.78
N HIS A 67 1.15 8.52 -7.63
CA HIS A 67 0.98 8.89 -9.04
C HIS A 67 2.26 8.68 -9.88
N LEU A 68 2.98 7.59 -9.60
CA LEU A 68 4.24 7.24 -10.28
C LEU A 68 4.09 6.12 -11.31
N THR A 69 2.91 5.55 -11.43
CA THR A 69 2.61 4.52 -12.44
C THR A 69 1.18 4.69 -12.95
N ASP A 70 0.98 4.33 -14.21
CA ASP A 70 -0.35 4.21 -14.81
C ASP A 70 -0.80 2.73 -14.85
N THR A 71 -0.02 1.84 -14.24
CA THR A 71 -0.32 0.41 -14.16
C THR A 71 -1.44 0.16 -13.16
N ILE A 72 -2.56 -0.35 -13.63
CA ILE A 72 -3.67 -0.79 -12.78
C ILE A 72 -3.35 -2.19 -12.24
N ALA A 73 -3.11 -2.29 -10.95
CA ALA A 73 -2.89 -3.57 -10.30
C ALA A 73 -4.21 -4.35 -10.18
N LYS A 74 -4.21 -5.63 -10.61
CA LYS A 74 -5.38 -6.51 -10.47
C LYS A 74 -5.74 -6.83 -9.01
N GLN A 75 -4.78 -6.68 -8.11
CA GLN A 75 -4.91 -6.95 -6.67
C GLN A 75 -4.20 -5.83 -5.92
N VAL A 76 -4.69 -5.51 -4.73
CA VAL A 76 -4.01 -4.54 -3.85
C VAL A 76 -2.77 -5.21 -3.23
N TRP A 77 -1.60 -4.65 -3.49
CA TRP A 77 -0.36 -5.10 -2.88
C TRP A 77 -0.25 -4.62 -1.44
N ILE A 78 -0.11 -5.55 -0.52
CA ILE A 78 -0.01 -5.26 0.91
C ILE A 78 1.23 -5.91 1.50
N LEU A 79 2.08 -5.07 2.11
CA LEU A 79 3.18 -5.49 2.95
C LEU A 79 2.64 -6.04 4.26
N VAL A 80 3.10 -7.20 4.64
CA VAL A 80 2.77 -7.86 5.91
C VAL A 80 4.02 -8.50 6.52
N PRO A 81 4.06 -8.72 7.83
CA PRO A 81 5.07 -9.56 8.45
C PRO A 81 5.10 -10.96 7.83
N ASP A 82 6.24 -11.62 7.87
CA ASP A 82 6.46 -12.91 7.20
C ASP A 82 5.63 -14.06 7.78
N ASP A 83 5.21 -13.96 9.04
CA ASP A 83 4.33 -14.91 9.73
C ASP A 83 2.83 -14.70 9.43
N LYS A 84 2.44 -13.54 8.90
CA LYS A 84 1.04 -13.20 8.65
C LYS A 84 0.49 -13.89 7.41
N ARG A 85 -0.69 -14.47 7.52
CA ARG A 85 -1.42 -15.14 6.44
C ARG A 85 -2.69 -14.36 6.08
N THR A 86 -3.02 -14.37 4.79
CA THR A 86 -4.31 -13.89 4.27
C THR A 86 -4.78 -14.79 3.15
N THR A 87 -6.09 -15.00 3.08
CA THR A 87 -6.77 -15.78 2.04
C THR A 87 -7.58 -14.89 1.09
N GLU A 88 -7.49 -13.57 1.27
CA GLU A 88 -8.24 -12.58 0.48
C GLU A 88 -7.77 -12.56 -0.98
N ARG A 89 -8.67 -12.90 -1.91
CA ARG A 89 -8.35 -13.01 -3.35
C ARG A 89 -8.04 -11.67 -4.02
N THR A 90 -8.55 -10.58 -3.47
CA THR A 90 -8.33 -9.20 -3.97
C THR A 90 -7.00 -8.60 -3.48
N ILE A 91 -6.27 -9.33 -2.64
CA ILE A 91 -5.06 -8.87 -1.98
C ILE A 91 -3.88 -9.74 -2.41
N LYS A 92 -2.77 -9.09 -2.72
CA LYS A 92 -1.48 -9.73 -3.01
C LYS A 92 -0.50 -9.44 -1.88
N PRO A 93 -0.26 -10.38 -0.96
CA PRO A 93 0.63 -10.14 0.15
C PRO A 93 2.10 -10.11 -0.30
N PHE A 94 2.81 -9.09 0.13
CA PHE A 94 4.26 -8.98 0.07
C PHE A 94 4.81 -9.10 1.49
N ARG A 95 5.73 -10.04 1.73
CA ARG A 95 6.20 -10.37 3.08
C ARG A 95 7.58 -9.77 3.33
N ALA A 96 7.72 -9.08 4.46
CA ALA A 96 9.01 -8.60 4.94
C ALA A 96 9.30 -9.16 6.34
N ARG A 97 10.57 -9.55 6.55
CA ARG A 97 11.06 -10.00 7.86
C ARG A 97 11.29 -8.83 8.79
N LYS A 98 11.16 -9.03 10.08
CA LYS A 98 11.64 -8.08 11.08
C LYS A 98 13.19 -8.02 11.07
N PRO A 99 13.81 -6.86 11.28
CA PRO A 99 13.21 -5.56 11.59
C PRO A 99 12.75 -4.75 10.36
N GLN A 100 13.00 -5.21 9.12
CA GLN A 100 12.72 -4.44 7.90
C GLN A 100 11.23 -4.12 7.71
N TRP A 101 10.34 -4.84 8.40
CA TRP A 101 8.91 -4.57 8.36
C TRP A 101 8.59 -3.10 8.74
N GLU A 102 9.17 -2.58 9.82
CA GLU A 102 8.81 -1.28 10.40
C GLU A 102 9.47 -0.08 9.71
N ILE A 103 10.51 -0.33 8.89
CA ILE A 103 11.26 0.74 8.22
C ILE A 103 10.43 1.37 7.11
N GLY A 104 10.32 2.70 7.10
CA GLY A 104 9.69 3.44 6.01
C GLY A 104 8.20 3.09 5.82
N ILE A 105 7.43 3.03 6.89
CA ILE A 105 5.97 2.96 6.88
C ILE A 105 5.41 4.24 7.46
N GLU A 106 4.41 4.78 6.83
CA GLU A 106 3.66 5.96 7.29
C GLU A 106 2.16 5.66 7.30
N THR A 107 1.41 6.45 8.07
CA THR A 107 -0.05 6.37 8.11
C THR A 107 -0.63 7.47 7.24
N PHE A 108 -1.53 7.10 6.36
CA PHE A 108 -2.24 7.99 5.47
C PHE A 108 -3.74 7.70 5.55
N ASP A 109 -4.52 8.67 5.97
CA ASP A 109 -5.98 8.68 5.96
C ASP A 109 -6.67 7.31 6.19
N GLY A 110 -6.37 6.70 7.35
CA GLY A 110 -6.99 5.45 7.81
C GLY A 110 -6.37 4.16 7.26
N TYR A 111 -5.22 4.22 6.60
CA TYR A 111 -4.41 3.04 6.27
C TYR A 111 -2.92 3.34 6.36
N SER A 112 -2.11 2.29 6.50
CA SER A 112 -0.65 2.43 6.44
C SER A 112 -0.15 2.15 5.04
N ILE A 113 0.93 2.84 4.65
CA ILE A 113 1.55 2.74 3.33
C ILE A 113 3.07 2.80 3.47
N THR A 114 3.80 2.15 2.57
CA THR A 114 5.26 2.32 2.49
C THR A 114 5.59 3.72 1.98
N THR A 115 6.58 4.39 2.59
CA THR A 115 7.08 5.69 2.12
C THR A 115 7.49 5.62 0.67
N LEU A 116 7.56 6.77 0.00
CA LEU A 116 7.94 6.87 -1.39
C LEU A 116 9.30 6.18 -1.67
N GLU A 117 10.31 6.46 -0.84
CA GLU A 117 11.65 5.91 -1.01
C GLU A 117 11.67 4.39 -0.80
N ARG A 118 10.95 3.88 0.23
CA ARG A 118 10.81 2.44 0.44
C ARG A 118 10.11 1.78 -0.74
N THR A 119 9.03 2.36 -1.22
CA THR A 119 8.28 1.86 -2.38
C THR A 119 9.19 1.71 -3.59
N LEU A 120 10.00 2.74 -3.90
CA LEU A 120 10.93 2.72 -5.03
C LEU A 120 12.00 1.63 -4.85
N VAL A 121 12.61 1.52 -3.68
CA VAL A 121 13.61 0.47 -3.37
C VAL A 121 13.00 -0.92 -3.54
N GLU A 122 11.82 -1.17 -2.99
CA GLU A 122 11.16 -2.47 -3.10
C GLU A 122 10.75 -2.80 -4.55
N CYS A 123 10.27 -1.83 -5.31
CA CYS A 123 9.93 -2.02 -6.72
C CYS A 123 11.18 -2.36 -7.56
N LEU A 124 12.29 -1.66 -7.37
CA LEU A 124 13.53 -1.93 -8.08
C LEU A 124 14.13 -3.30 -7.72
N THR A 125 14.00 -3.72 -6.46
CA THR A 125 14.55 -5.00 -5.98
C THR A 125 13.64 -6.21 -6.23
N ASN A 126 12.36 -6.01 -6.58
CA ASN A 126 11.39 -7.07 -6.84
C ASN A 126 10.84 -7.06 -8.28
N ARG A 127 11.67 -6.70 -9.25
CA ARG A 127 11.31 -6.57 -10.67
C ARG A 127 10.63 -7.81 -11.27
N SER A 128 11.05 -9.00 -10.86
CA SER A 128 10.44 -10.25 -11.33
C SER A 128 8.97 -10.41 -10.93
N ARG A 129 8.53 -9.72 -9.88
CA ARG A 129 7.16 -9.77 -9.37
C ARG A 129 6.23 -8.74 -9.97
N ILE A 130 6.76 -7.56 -10.32
CA ILE A 130 5.96 -6.40 -10.74
C ILE A 130 6.20 -5.99 -12.20
N GLY A 131 7.22 -6.53 -12.84
CA GLY A 131 7.70 -6.10 -14.16
C GLY A 131 9.00 -5.29 -14.07
N SER A 132 9.92 -5.55 -15.00
CA SER A 132 11.28 -5.01 -14.93
C SER A 132 11.35 -3.49 -15.08
N GLN A 133 10.39 -2.89 -15.78
CA GLN A 133 10.43 -1.49 -16.16
C GLN A 133 9.71 -0.58 -15.15
N ILE A 134 8.67 -1.08 -14.48
CA ILE A 134 7.80 -0.28 -13.59
C ILE A 134 8.59 0.49 -12.52
N GLY A 135 9.50 -0.19 -11.82
CA GLY A 135 10.31 0.43 -10.78
C GLY A 135 11.28 1.50 -11.29
N LEU A 136 11.86 1.28 -12.48
CA LEU A 136 12.79 2.23 -13.09
C LEU A 136 12.08 3.49 -13.58
N ASP A 137 10.94 3.32 -14.23
CA ASP A 137 10.13 4.46 -14.72
C ASP A 137 9.59 5.27 -13.54
N ALA A 138 9.15 4.60 -12.47
CA ALA A 138 8.73 5.26 -11.24
C ALA A 138 9.88 6.06 -10.60
N LEU A 139 11.10 5.50 -10.54
CA LEU A 139 12.27 6.23 -10.03
C LEU A 139 12.57 7.47 -10.86
N ARG A 140 12.61 7.34 -12.19
CA ARG A 140 12.83 8.48 -13.12
C ARG A 140 11.77 9.56 -12.94
N LYS A 141 10.51 9.18 -12.89
CA LYS A 141 9.36 10.10 -12.69
C LYS A 141 9.44 10.78 -11.33
N ALA A 142 9.76 10.07 -10.26
CA ALA A 142 9.85 10.62 -8.90
C ALA A 142 10.99 11.64 -8.77
N VAL A 143 12.17 11.33 -9.30
CA VAL A 143 13.33 12.22 -9.29
C VAL A 143 13.10 13.43 -10.21
N GLY A 144 12.63 13.20 -11.42
CA GLY A 144 12.34 14.27 -12.40
C GLY A 144 11.25 15.24 -11.91
N SER A 145 10.25 14.76 -11.18
CA SER A 145 9.20 15.59 -10.57
C SER A 145 9.58 16.15 -9.19
N LYS A 146 10.82 15.94 -8.75
CA LYS A 146 11.36 16.41 -7.44
C LYS A 146 10.58 15.91 -6.22
N LYS A 147 9.85 14.80 -6.34
CA LYS A 147 9.16 14.15 -5.21
C LYS A 147 10.15 13.52 -4.23
N THR A 148 11.31 13.07 -4.73
CA THR A 148 12.42 12.53 -3.95
C THR A 148 13.76 12.82 -4.64
N THR A 149 14.86 12.38 -4.03
CA THR A 149 16.21 12.47 -4.59
C THR A 149 16.88 11.10 -4.60
N LEU A 150 17.86 10.90 -5.49
CA LEU A 150 18.65 9.66 -5.54
C LEU A 150 19.34 9.37 -4.18
N GLY A 151 19.77 10.43 -3.48
CA GLY A 151 20.36 10.29 -2.13
C GLY A 151 19.38 9.69 -1.12
N LYS A 152 18.14 10.21 -1.04
CA LYS A 152 17.10 9.68 -0.14
C LYS A 152 16.75 8.22 -0.46
N VAL A 153 16.66 7.88 -1.74
CA VAL A 153 16.40 6.50 -2.17
C VAL A 153 17.55 5.58 -1.74
N MET A 154 18.81 6.04 -1.87
CA MET A 154 19.97 5.28 -1.43
C MET A 154 20.06 5.13 0.09
N ASP A 155 19.66 6.15 0.84
CA ASP A 155 19.59 6.09 2.31
C ASP A 155 18.55 5.04 2.76
N MET A 156 17.38 5.00 2.14
CA MET A 156 16.38 3.96 2.38
C MET A 156 16.91 2.57 1.99
N ALA A 157 17.62 2.47 0.87
CA ALA A 157 18.23 1.21 0.44
C ALA A 157 19.26 0.68 1.47
N ARG A 158 20.03 1.57 2.13
CA ARG A 158 20.95 1.20 3.22
C ARG A 158 20.17 0.64 4.41
N GLN A 159 19.10 1.30 4.84
CA GLN A 159 18.25 0.85 5.96
C GLN A 159 17.62 -0.52 5.68
N LEU A 160 17.24 -0.79 4.44
CA LEU A 160 16.66 -2.06 4.01
C LEU A 160 17.70 -3.14 3.64
N GLY A 161 19.01 -2.85 3.76
CA GLY A 161 20.09 -3.78 3.37
C GLY A 161 20.12 -4.07 1.87
N ALA A 162 19.65 -3.15 1.03
CA ALA A 162 19.50 -3.33 -0.40
C ALA A 162 20.46 -2.50 -1.26
N SER A 163 21.45 -1.83 -0.65
CA SER A 163 22.34 -0.87 -1.30
C SER A 163 22.99 -1.41 -2.58
N HIS A 164 23.57 -2.62 -2.53
CA HIS A 164 24.23 -3.22 -3.69
C HIS A 164 23.28 -3.49 -4.87
N ARG A 165 22.00 -3.69 -4.61
CA ARG A 165 20.98 -3.93 -5.62
C ARG A 165 20.45 -2.62 -6.25
N ILE A 166 20.57 -1.52 -5.52
CA ILE A 166 20.07 -0.20 -5.94
C ILE A 166 21.17 0.62 -6.61
N LEU A 167 22.42 0.45 -6.23
CA LEU A 167 23.56 1.21 -6.73
C LEU A 167 23.61 1.35 -8.27
N PRO A 168 23.42 0.29 -9.07
CA PRO A 168 23.45 0.41 -10.54
C PRO A 168 22.38 1.37 -11.11
N TYR A 169 21.22 1.48 -10.45
CA TYR A 169 20.16 2.40 -10.87
C TYR A 169 20.47 3.84 -10.50
N ILE A 170 21.12 4.05 -9.35
CA ILE A 170 21.56 5.38 -8.92
C ILE A 170 22.64 5.89 -9.87
N GLU A 171 23.65 5.08 -10.18
CA GLU A 171 24.75 5.44 -11.09
C GLU A 171 24.25 5.74 -12.51
N ALA A 172 23.24 4.98 -13.00
CA ALA A 172 22.66 5.20 -14.33
C ALA A 172 21.82 6.49 -14.45
N LEU A 173 21.45 7.11 -13.33
CA LEU A 173 20.59 8.31 -13.29
C LEU A 173 21.32 9.52 -12.67
N SER A 174 22.57 9.37 -12.26
CA SER A 174 23.44 10.47 -11.78
C SER A 174 24.18 11.16 -12.92
#